data_eed3ad24e617fda80ab48b2cfdc8da61
#
_entry.id   eed3ad24e617fda80ab48b2cfdc8da61
#
_cell.length_a   1.000
_cell.length_b   1.000
_cell.length_c   1.000
_cell.angle_alpha   90.00
_cell.angle_beta   90.00
_cell.angle_gamma   90.00
#
_symmetry.space_group_name_H-M   'P 1'
#
loop_
_entity.id
_entity.type
_entity.pdbx_description
1 polymer ?
#
loop_
_entity_poly.entity_id
_entity_poly.type
_entity_poly.pdbx_seq_one_letter_code
_entity_poly.pdbx_strand_id
1 'polypeptide(L)'
;MTDRTSGIRGEYERDGADGFYAAKGAEYRNPHEARVRAALRAALAAVGPRLDLRRVLDLCCGSGEVTLFLRDEGGPAVGTVEGLDPFTHAAYEERTGDAALRMSFLDLARGELNAAREPYTLVVCSYALHLADPSVLPMLCFFLCRMTPHLLVLTPHKRPHLKADWGFELVWEAVVERTRARLYRSTAA
;
A
#
# COMPACT_ATOMS: atom_id res chain seq x y z
N MET A 1 -24.17 1.99 -30.16
CA MET A 1 -24.49 2.03 -28.72
C MET A 1 -23.33 1.36 -27.99
N THR A 2 -22.34 2.14 -27.60
CA THR A 2 -21.13 1.63 -26.92
C THR A 2 -21.43 1.55 -25.41
N ASP A 3 -21.43 0.33 -24.92
CA ASP A 3 -21.63 0.01 -23.51
C ASP A 3 -20.48 0.60 -22.65
N ARG A 4 -20.77 1.64 -21.85
CA ARG A 4 -19.84 2.38 -20.98
C ARG A 4 -19.79 1.81 -19.54
N THR A 5 -20.13 0.56 -19.33
CA THR A 5 -20.21 -0.04 -17.98
C THR A 5 -19.14 -1.07 -17.64
N SER A 6 -18.10 -1.26 -18.45
CA SER A 6 -16.97 -2.11 -18.11
C SER A 6 -15.79 -1.30 -17.51
N GLY A 7 -16.03 -0.65 -16.39
CA GLY A 7 -14.93 -0.17 -15.56
C GLY A 7 -14.29 -1.32 -14.77
N ILE A 8 -13.06 -1.14 -14.28
CA ILE A 8 -12.30 -2.08 -13.42
C ILE A 8 -13.19 -2.82 -12.40
N ARG A 9 -14.23 -2.17 -11.88
CA ARG A 9 -15.18 -2.74 -10.93
C ARG A 9 -16.01 -3.89 -11.52
N GLY A 10 -16.44 -3.81 -12.77
CA GLY A 10 -17.19 -4.87 -13.43
C GLY A 10 -16.32 -6.09 -13.78
N GLU A 11 -15.03 -5.88 -13.95
CA GLU A 11 -14.06 -6.97 -14.17
C GLU A 11 -13.73 -7.67 -12.84
N TYR A 12 -13.62 -6.94 -11.73
CA TYR A 12 -13.50 -7.53 -10.38
C TYR A 12 -14.72 -8.38 -9.97
N GLU A 13 -15.92 -8.00 -10.39
CA GLU A 13 -17.14 -8.75 -10.09
C GLU A 13 -17.20 -10.09 -10.83
N ARG A 14 -16.50 -10.24 -11.97
CA ARG A 14 -16.45 -11.49 -12.76
C ARG A 14 -15.32 -12.42 -12.38
N ASP A 15 -14.12 -11.90 -12.21
CA ASP A 15 -12.88 -12.69 -12.15
C ASP A 15 -12.23 -12.64 -10.75
N GLY A 16 -12.78 -11.86 -9.83
CA GLY A 16 -12.14 -11.50 -8.57
C GLY A 16 -10.95 -10.53 -8.79
N ALA A 17 -10.45 -9.95 -7.71
CA ALA A 17 -9.30 -9.04 -7.79
C ALA A 17 -8.05 -9.78 -8.29
N ASP A 18 -7.79 -10.97 -7.77
CA ASP A 18 -6.61 -11.78 -8.14
C ASP A 18 -6.62 -12.17 -9.62
N GLY A 19 -7.77 -12.61 -10.16
CA GLY A 19 -7.91 -12.97 -11.56
C GLY A 19 -7.69 -11.77 -12.50
N PHE A 20 -8.24 -10.61 -12.16
CA PHE A 20 -8.03 -9.37 -12.91
C PHE A 20 -6.56 -8.98 -12.97
N TYR A 21 -5.90 -8.92 -11.82
CA TYR A 21 -4.49 -8.51 -11.76
C TYR A 21 -3.55 -9.55 -12.37
N ALA A 22 -3.85 -10.84 -12.23
CA ALA A 22 -3.07 -11.90 -12.89
C ALA A 22 -3.09 -11.76 -14.43
N ALA A 23 -4.22 -11.31 -15.00
CA ALA A 23 -4.36 -11.14 -16.46
C ALA A 23 -3.81 -9.81 -16.97
N LYS A 24 -3.88 -8.72 -16.21
CA LYS A 24 -3.59 -7.35 -16.67
C LYS A 24 -2.51 -6.62 -15.86
N GLY A 25 -1.89 -7.29 -14.90
CA GLY A 25 -0.95 -6.66 -13.97
C GLY A 25 0.27 -6.01 -14.63
N ALA A 26 0.78 -6.59 -15.72
CA ALA A 26 1.94 -6.05 -16.44
C ALA A 26 1.65 -4.68 -17.10
N GLU A 27 0.41 -4.44 -17.51
CA GLU A 27 -0.01 -3.18 -18.14
C GLU A 27 -0.74 -2.25 -17.16
N TYR A 28 -0.74 -2.61 -15.89
CA TYR A 28 -1.51 -1.88 -14.88
C TYR A 28 -1.04 -0.43 -14.75
N ARG A 29 -2.01 0.47 -14.69
CA ARG A 29 -1.83 1.88 -14.30
C ARG A 29 -2.97 2.25 -13.35
N ASN A 30 -2.65 2.83 -12.22
CA ASN A 30 -3.66 3.23 -11.25
C ASN A 30 -4.46 4.45 -11.76
N PRO A 31 -5.75 4.33 -12.03
CA PRO A 31 -6.56 5.44 -12.53
C PRO A 31 -6.76 6.54 -11.46
N HIS A 32 -6.35 6.28 -10.22
CA HIS A 32 -6.49 7.19 -9.09
C HIS A 32 -5.15 7.81 -8.64
N GLU A 33 -4.10 7.74 -9.45
CA GLU A 33 -2.75 8.24 -9.10
C GLU A 33 -2.79 9.68 -8.57
N ALA A 34 -3.53 10.58 -9.21
CA ALA A 34 -3.63 11.96 -8.75
C ALA A 34 -4.18 12.07 -7.32
N ARG A 35 -5.15 11.23 -6.95
CA ARG A 35 -5.71 11.18 -5.58
C ARG A 35 -4.73 10.58 -4.58
N VAL A 36 -3.98 9.55 -5.00
CA VAL A 36 -2.91 8.97 -4.17
C VAL A 36 -1.88 10.04 -3.85
N ARG A 37 -1.40 10.77 -4.88
CA ARG A 37 -0.43 11.87 -4.70
C ARG A 37 -0.98 12.98 -3.80
N ALA A 38 -2.23 13.41 -3.97
CA ALA A 38 -2.85 14.42 -3.12
C ALA A 38 -2.94 13.96 -1.64
N ALA A 39 -3.34 12.71 -1.41
CA ALA A 39 -3.44 12.14 -0.07
C ALA A 39 -2.06 11.98 0.59
N LEU A 40 -1.04 11.53 -0.14
CA LEU A 40 0.34 11.45 0.34
C LEU A 40 0.89 12.83 0.71
N ARG A 41 0.69 13.84 -0.15
CA ARG A 41 1.13 15.22 0.11
C ARG A 41 0.51 15.75 1.39
N ALA A 42 -0.80 15.55 1.59
CA ALA A 42 -1.49 15.96 2.81
C ALA A 42 -0.99 15.20 4.05
N ALA A 43 -0.73 13.89 3.93
CA ALA A 43 -0.18 13.09 5.02
C ALA A 43 1.23 13.56 5.39
N LEU A 44 2.12 13.74 4.43
CA LEU A 44 3.49 14.22 4.70
C LEU A 44 3.50 15.64 5.28
N ALA A 45 2.61 16.52 4.85
CA ALA A 45 2.49 17.85 5.43
C ALA A 45 2.04 17.81 6.90
N ALA A 46 1.12 16.90 7.25
CA ALA A 46 0.56 16.82 8.60
C ALA A 46 1.41 16.02 9.58
N VAL A 47 1.97 14.89 9.14
CA VAL A 47 2.65 13.93 10.02
C VAL A 47 4.08 13.58 9.58
N GLY A 48 4.53 14.07 8.43
CA GLY A 48 5.87 13.81 7.88
C GLY A 48 7.02 14.06 8.86
N PRO A 49 7.02 15.16 9.64
CA PRO A 49 8.07 15.41 10.65
C PRO A 49 8.21 14.34 11.75
N ARG A 50 7.20 13.47 11.88
CA ARG A 50 7.20 12.35 12.85
C ARG A 50 7.51 11.01 12.20
N LEU A 51 7.65 10.97 10.87
CA LEU A 51 7.90 9.75 10.11
C LEU A 51 9.37 9.64 9.73
N ASP A 52 9.90 8.47 9.86
CA ASP A 52 11.20 8.11 9.31
C ASP A 52 10.98 7.51 7.91
N LEU A 53 11.51 8.18 6.89
CA LEU A 53 11.37 7.78 5.49
C LEU A 53 12.64 7.11 4.93
N ARG A 54 13.60 6.72 5.79
CA ARG A 54 14.87 6.13 5.33
C ARG A 54 14.70 4.79 4.67
N ARG A 55 13.70 4.00 5.09
CA ARG A 55 13.42 2.68 4.52
C ARG A 55 11.93 2.40 4.45
N VAL A 56 11.36 2.61 3.27
CA VAL A 56 9.92 2.52 3.06
C VAL A 56 9.57 1.26 2.26
N LEU A 57 8.51 0.56 2.68
CA LEU A 57 7.86 -0.47 1.88
C LEU A 57 6.61 0.10 1.21
N ASP A 58 6.56 0.07 -0.11
CA ASP A 58 5.36 0.33 -0.93
C ASP A 58 4.61 -1.00 -1.09
N LEU A 59 3.68 -1.26 -0.17
CA LEU A 59 2.92 -2.51 -0.07
C LEU A 59 1.75 -2.53 -1.05
N CYS A 60 1.71 -3.52 -1.93
CA CYS A 60 0.85 -3.57 -3.12
C CYS A 60 1.10 -2.34 -3.99
N CYS A 61 2.34 -2.24 -4.46
CA CYS A 61 2.92 -1.05 -5.06
C CYS A 61 2.29 -0.64 -6.40
N GLY A 62 1.44 -1.47 -6.99
CA GLY A 62 0.78 -1.16 -8.25
C GLY A 62 1.80 -0.87 -9.36
N SER A 63 1.68 0.27 -10.03
CA SER A 63 2.68 0.74 -10.98
C SER A 63 3.65 1.78 -10.38
N GLY A 64 3.81 1.82 -9.05
CA GLY A 64 4.81 2.63 -8.36
C GLY A 64 4.36 4.04 -8.01
N GLU A 65 3.07 4.30 -7.84
CA GLU A 65 2.54 5.64 -7.57
C GLU A 65 3.09 6.24 -6.28
N VAL A 66 3.19 5.44 -5.22
CA VAL A 66 3.76 5.86 -3.93
C VAL A 66 5.27 6.04 -4.05
N THR A 67 5.95 5.06 -4.65
CA THR A 67 7.40 5.08 -4.85
C THR A 67 7.84 6.32 -5.62
N LEU A 68 7.21 6.61 -6.76
CA LEU A 68 7.54 7.77 -7.57
C LEU A 68 7.21 9.09 -6.85
N PHE A 69 6.06 9.15 -6.15
CA PHE A 69 5.74 10.32 -5.34
C PHE A 69 6.80 10.60 -4.28
N LEU A 70 7.23 9.58 -3.54
CA LEU A 70 8.25 9.76 -2.50
C LEU A 70 9.59 10.22 -3.08
N ARG A 71 10.00 9.70 -4.23
CA ARG A 71 11.22 10.14 -4.93
C ARG A 71 11.13 11.59 -5.42
N ASP A 72 9.97 11.98 -5.95
CA ASP A 72 9.77 13.31 -6.53
C ASP A 72 9.53 14.38 -5.46
N GLU A 73 8.72 14.09 -4.45
CA GLU A 73 8.15 15.07 -3.53
C GLU A 73 8.42 14.77 -2.04
N GLY A 74 8.96 13.59 -1.70
CA GLY A 74 9.20 13.18 -0.32
C GLY A 74 10.36 13.92 0.36
N GLY A 75 11.17 14.63 -0.42
CA GLY A 75 12.31 15.42 0.08
C GLY A 75 13.56 14.58 0.36
N PRO A 76 14.64 15.22 0.85
CA PRO A 76 15.95 14.61 0.99
C PRO A 76 16.05 13.54 2.10
N ALA A 77 15.03 13.42 2.95
CA ALA A 77 14.97 12.41 4.02
C ALA A 77 14.51 11.03 3.50
N VAL A 78 14.02 10.95 2.26
CA VAL A 78 13.62 9.67 1.66
C VAL A 78 14.87 8.88 1.27
N GLY A 79 15.00 7.70 1.86
CA GLY A 79 16.07 6.76 1.54
C GLY A 79 15.60 5.72 0.50
N THR A 80 15.65 4.44 0.86
CA THR A 80 15.23 3.37 -0.05
C THR A 80 13.71 3.18 0.00
N VAL A 81 13.09 3.01 -1.16
CA VAL A 81 11.69 2.60 -1.30
C VAL A 81 11.67 1.26 -2.03
N GLU A 82 11.15 0.23 -1.39
CA GLU A 82 11.05 -1.13 -1.94
C GLU A 82 9.59 -1.43 -2.28
N GLY A 83 9.30 -1.85 -3.51
CA GLY A 83 7.97 -2.25 -3.94
C GLY A 83 7.68 -3.72 -3.62
N LEU A 84 6.42 -4.02 -3.29
CA LEU A 84 5.95 -5.39 -3.09
C LEU A 84 4.57 -5.54 -3.72
N ASP A 85 4.43 -6.43 -4.71
CA ASP A 85 3.16 -6.76 -5.36
C ASP A 85 3.26 -8.10 -6.09
N PRO A 86 2.31 -9.02 -5.91
CA PRO A 86 2.36 -10.32 -6.58
C PRO A 86 2.07 -10.25 -8.08
N PHE A 87 1.34 -9.23 -8.54
CA PHE A 87 0.77 -9.20 -9.89
C PHE A 87 1.33 -8.06 -10.76
N THR A 88 1.55 -6.88 -10.18
CA THR A 88 1.90 -5.65 -10.92
C THR A 88 3.40 -5.36 -10.94
N HIS A 89 4.23 -6.29 -10.45
CA HIS A 89 5.68 -6.13 -10.36
C HIS A 89 6.33 -5.71 -11.69
N ALA A 90 5.85 -6.22 -12.84
CA ALA A 90 6.38 -5.82 -14.15
C ALA A 90 6.04 -4.35 -14.50
N ALA A 91 4.82 -3.91 -14.21
CA ALA A 91 4.41 -2.51 -14.39
C ALA A 91 5.17 -1.56 -13.45
N TYR A 92 5.46 -2.01 -12.22
CA TYR A 92 6.30 -1.30 -11.28
C TYR A 92 7.74 -1.14 -11.80
N GLU A 93 8.36 -2.25 -12.22
CA GLU A 93 9.73 -2.28 -12.74
C GLU A 93 9.89 -1.41 -14.00
N GLU A 94 8.95 -1.51 -14.95
CA GLU A 94 8.94 -0.67 -16.15
C GLU A 94 8.95 0.82 -15.81
N ARG A 95 8.21 1.22 -14.77
CA ARG A 95 7.98 2.62 -14.47
C ARG A 95 8.98 3.22 -13.48
N THR A 96 9.46 2.43 -12.53
CA THR A 96 10.37 2.90 -11.46
C THR A 96 11.83 2.58 -11.74
N GLY A 97 12.11 1.60 -12.59
CA GLY A 97 13.43 1.03 -12.83
C GLY A 97 13.90 0.04 -11.76
N ASP A 98 13.09 -0.21 -10.73
CA ASP A 98 13.43 -1.13 -9.63
C ASP A 98 12.57 -2.39 -9.69
N ALA A 99 13.12 -3.52 -9.26
CA ALA A 99 12.36 -4.75 -9.09
C ALA A 99 11.46 -4.69 -7.86
N ALA A 100 10.24 -5.22 -7.96
CA ALA A 100 9.35 -5.41 -6.82
C ALA A 100 9.43 -6.84 -6.28
N LEU A 101 9.24 -7.00 -4.97
CA LEU A 101 9.05 -8.30 -4.32
C LEU A 101 7.71 -8.90 -4.76
N ARG A 102 7.74 -10.16 -5.19
CA ARG A 102 6.55 -10.87 -5.71
C ARG A 102 5.88 -11.66 -4.60
N MET A 103 5.17 -10.96 -3.73
CA MET A 103 4.51 -11.55 -2.56
C MET A 103 3.10 -10.99 -2.41
N SER A 104 2.18 -11.84 -1.94
CA SER A 104 0.80 -11.50 -1.63
C SER A 104 0.62 -11.12 -0.16
N PHE A 105 -0.56 -10.63 0.21
CA PHE A 105 -0.95 -10.46 1.62
C PHE A 105 -0.90 -11.77 2.40
N LEU A 106 -1.22 -12.90 1.75
CA LEU A 106 -1.19 -14.21 2.38
C LEU A 106 0.23 -14.66 2.68
N ASP A 107 1.17 -14.42 1.75
CA ASP A 107 2.59 -14.74 1.96
C ASP A 107 3.18 -13.93 3.12
N LEU A 108 2.83 -12.62 3.19
CA LEU A 108 3.20 -11.79 4.33
C LEU A 108 2.58 -12.29 5.64
N ALA A 109 1.28 -12.64 5.62
CA ALA A 109 0.60 -13.18 6.80
C ALA A 109 1.19 -14.51 7.29
N ARG A 110 1.83 -15.28 6.40
CA ARG A 110 2.58 -16.50 6.72
C ARG A 110 4.01 -16.23 7.20
N GLY A 111 4.46 -14.96 7.17
CA GLY A 111 5.80 -14.57 7.56
C GLY A 111 6.88 -14.92 6.53
N GLU A 112 6.52 -15.06 5.27
CA GLU A 112 7.46 -15.42 4.20
C GLU A 112 8.45 -14.28 3.87
N LEU A 113 8.13 -13.05 4.22
CA LEU A 113 9.11 -11.97 4.17
C LEU A 113 10.13 -12.14 5.29
N ASN A 114 11.36 -12.47 4.90
CA ASN A 114 12.41 -12.90 5.81
C ASN A 114 12.61 -11.92 6.99
N ALA A 115 12.42 -12.43 8.21
CA ALA A 115 12.61 -11.68 9.45
C ALA A 115 14.07 -11.23 9.71
N ALA A 116 15.04 -11.79 8.97
CA ALA A 116 16.44 -11.34 9.02
C ALA A 116 16.69 -10.04 8.25
N ARG A 117 15.68 -9.52 7.54
CA ARG A 117 15.77 -8.21 6.89
C ARG A 117 15.73 -7.10 7.93
N GLU A 118 16.46 -6.05 7.67
CA GLU A 118 16.36 -4.81 8.44
C GLU A 118 14.91 -4.28 8.42
N PRO A 119 14.32 -3.88 9.56
CA PRO A 119 12.94 -3.38 9.62
C PRO A 119 12.71 -2.19 8.71
N TYR A 120 11.52 -2.08 8.17
CA TYR A 120 11.09 -0.85 7.49
C TYR A 120 10.78 0.24 8.52
N THR A 121 11.06 1.48 8.17
CA THR A 121 10.73 2.63 9.01
C THR A 121 9.29 3.11 8.78
N LEU A 122 8.76 2.83 7.58
CA LEU A 122 7.37 3.08 7.21
C LEU A 122 6.91 2.01 6.22
N VAL A 123 5.67 1.55 6.36
CA VAL A 123 4.95 0.82 5.31
C VAL A 123 3.82 1.71 4.79
N VAL A 124 3.70 1.84 3.48
CA VAL A 124 2.58 2.53 2.82
C VAL A 124 1.79 1.51 2.02
N CYS A 125 0.48 1.44 2.24
CA CYS A 125 -0.43 0.60 1.46
C CYS A 125 -1.50 1.47 0.80
N SER A 126 -1.43 1.60 -0.52
CA SER A 126 -2.27 2.49 -1.31
C SER A 126 -3.31 1.71 -2.10
N TYR A 127 -4.60 1.98 -1.86
CA TYR A 127 -5.74 1.43 -2.63
C TYR A 127 -5.81 -0.10 -2.70
N ALA A 128 -5.18 -0.82 -1.78
CA ALA A 128 -5.09 -2.28 -1.82
C ALA A 128 -5.58 -2.99 -0.56
N LEU A 129 -5.38 -2.43 0.64
CA LEU A 129 -5.67 -3.16 1.89
C LEU A 129 -7.12 -3.64 2.03
N HIS A 130 -8.07 -2.98 1.37
CA HIS A 130 -9.48 -3.38 1.34
C HIS A 130 -9.75 -4.62 0.47
N LEU A 131 -8.77 -5.06 -0.34
CA LEU A 131 -8.82 -6.29 -1.14
C LEU A 131 -8.35 -7.52 -0.35
N ALA A 132 -7.67 -7.31 0.79
CA ALA A 132 -7.27 -8.41 1.65
C ALA A 132 -8.49 -9.16 2.20
N ASP A 133 -8.43 -10.49 2.18
CA ASP A 133 -9.45 -11.31 2.82
C ASP A 133 -9.57 -10.93 4.31
N PRO A 134 -10.78 -10.64 4.81
CA PRO A 134 -10.98 -10.27 6.21
C PRO A 134 -10.43 -11.28 7.22
N SER A 135 -10.37 -12.56 6.87
CA SER A 135 -9.81 -13.61 7.73
C SER A 135 -8.27 -13.55 7.83
N VAL A 136 -7.62 -12.98 6.83
CA VAL A 136 -6.15 -12.84 6.77
C VAL A 136 -5.67 -11.58 7.49
N LEU A 137 -6.52 -10.53 7.56
CA LEU A 137 -6.16 -9.22 8.11
C LEU A 137 -5.53 -9.26 9.51
N PRO A 138 -6.05 -10.01 10.51
CA PRO A 138 -5.44 -10.04 11.84
C PRO A 138 -3.99 -10.54 11.80
N MET A 139 -3.74 -11.62 11.05
CA MET A 139 -2.40 -12.21 10.94
C MET A 139 -1.46 -11.31 10.12
N LEU A 140 -1.94 -10.73 9.03
CA LEU A 140 -1.19 -9.75 8.25
C LEU A 140 -0.76 -8.56 9.11
N CYS A 141 -1.67 -7.99 9.90
CA CYS A 141 -1.38 -6.91 10.82
C CYS A 141 -0.36 -7.32 11.89
N PHE A 142 -0.48 -8.53 12.44
CA PHE A 142 0.47 -9.08 13.42
C PHE A 142 1.90 -9.13 12.86
N PHE A 143 2.09 -9.51 11.60
CA PHE A 143 3.41 -9.50 10.97
C PHE A 143 3.87 -8.09 10.63
N LEU A 144 3.01 -7.26 10.03
CA LEU A 144 3.36 -5.90 9.66
C LEU A 144 3.76 -5.05 10.88
N CYS A 145 3.07 -5.17 12.02
CA CYS A 145 3.40 -4.37 13.21
C CYS A 145 4.77 -4.68 13.81
N ARG A 146 5.34 -5.84 13.48
CA ARG A 146 6.70 -6.25 13.89
C ARG A 146 7.76 -5.82 12.88
N MET A 147 7.36 -5.43 11.68
CA MET A 147 8.25 -5.03 10.60
C MET A 147 8.41 -3.51 10.47
N THR A 148 7.48 -2.75 11.04
CA THR A 148 7.47 -1.29 10.92
C THR A 148 6.84 -0.62 12.13
N PRO A 149 7.37 0.52 12.60
CA PRO A 149 6.72 1.34 13.61
C PRO A 149 5.46 2.06 13.09
N HIS A 150 5.35 2.29 11.78
CA HIS A 150 4.25 3.04 11.19
C HIS A 150 3.71 2.40 9.92
N LEU A 151 2.38 2.38 9.79
CA LEU A 151 1.66 1.97 8.58
C LEU A 151 0.75 3.11 8.11
N LEU A 152 0.99 3.63 6.91
CA LEU A 152 0.13 4.60 6.25
C LEU A 152 -0.77 3.89 5.24
N VAL A 153 -2.08 3.95 5.45
CA VAL A 153 -3.07 3.35 4.56
C VAL A 153 -3.81 4.44 3.80
N LEU A 154 -3.79 4.37 2.46
CA LEU A 154 -4.57 5.23 1.58
C LEU A 154 -5.69 4.40 0.96
N THR A 155 -6.95 4.81 1.14
CA THR A 155 -8.10 4.04 0.67
C THR A 155 -9.32 4.91 0.38
N PRO A 156 -10.10 4.63 -0.67
CA PRO A 156 -11.39 5.28 -0.88
C PRO A 156 -12.48 4.73 0.06
N HIS A 157 -12.21 3.62 0.77
CA HIS A 157 -13.18 2.90 1.57
C HIS A 157 -13.11 3.27 3.05
N LYS A 158 -14.26 3.12 3.75
CA LYS A 158 -14.29 3.26 5.21
C LYS A 158 -13.60 2.10 5.93
N ARG A 159 -13.59 0.91 5.32
CA ARG A 159 -12.98 -0.32 5.87
C ARG A 159 -11.84 -0.80 4.98
N PRO A 160 -10.89 -1.62 5.51
CA PRO A 160 -10.80 -2.04 6.90
C PRO A 160 -10.37 -0.91 7.86
N HIS A 161 -10.78 -1.02 9.12
CA HIS A 161 -10.18 -0.33 10.26
C HIS A 161 -9.30 -1.33 11.00
N LEU A 162 -8.02 -1.03 11.13
CA LEU A 162 -7.11 -1.86 11.91
C LEU A 162 -7.37 -1.63 13.40
N LYS A 163 -7.21 -2.68 14.19
CA LYS A 163 -7.53 -2.69 15.61
C LYS A 163 -6.26 -2.80 16.45
N ALA A 164 -6.33 -2.30 17.69
CA ALA A 164 -5.21 -2.36 18.61
C ALA A 164 -4.82 -3.82 18.95
N ASP A 165 -5.79 -4.72 19.04
CA ASP A 165 -5.56 -6.16 19.24
C ASP A 165 -4.93 -6.86 18.02
N TRP A 166 -4.87 -6.20 16.87
CA TRP A 166 -4.11 -6.66 15.69
C TRP A 166 -2.70 -6.05 15.61
N GLY A 167 -2.30 -5.24 16.59
CA GLY A 167 -0.99 -4.63 16.67
C GLY A 167 -0.88 -3.21 16.11
N PHE A 168 -2.01 -2.53 15.80
CA PHE A 168 -1.99 -1.18 15.26
C PHE A 168 -3.01 -0.25 15.93
N GLU A 169 -2.57 0.95 16.28
CA GLU A 169 -3.38 2.03 16.81
C GLU A 169 -3.46 3.18 15.80
N LEU A 170 -4.67 3.67 15.51
CA LEU A 170 -4.87 4.83 14.65
C LEU A 170 -4.40 6.10 15.37
N VAL A 171 -3.42 6.80 14.81
CA VAL A 171 -2.85 8.03 15.39
C VAL A 171 -3.18 9.28 14.60
N TRP A 172 -3.60 9.15 13.34
CA TRP A 172 -4.03 10.26 12.51
C TRP A 172 -4.91 9.78 11.33
N GLU A 173 -5.92 10.57 10.99
CA GLU A 173 -6.75 10.36 9.80
C GLU A 173 -7.10 11.69 9.14
N ALA A 174 -7.09 11.73 7.81
CA ALA A 174 -7.68 12.79 7.00
C ALA A 174 -8.39 12.22 5.78
N VAL A 175 -9.29 13.00 5.19
CA VAL A 175 -9.96 12.68 3.93
C VAL A 175 -9.61 13.75 2.91
N VAL A 176 -8.95 13.37 1.82
CA VAL A 176 -8.51 14.23 0.74
C VAL A 176 -9.04 13.67 -0.58
N GLU A 177 -9.82 14.45 -1.32
CA GLU A 177 -10.37 14.04 -2.62
C GLU A 177 -11.03 12.65 -2.60
N ARG A 178 -11.81 12.35 -1.56
CA ARG A 178 -12.47 11.06 -1.31
C ARG A 178 -11.51 9.91 -0.94
N THR A 179 -10.23 10.17 -0.77
CA THR A 179 -9.24 9.21 -0.26
C THR A 179 -9.03 9.45 1.23
N ARG A 180 -9.16 8.41 2.02
CA ARG A 180 -8.79 8.39 3.44
C ARG A 180 -7.33 8.08 3.55
N ALA A 181 -6.59 8.95 4.20
CA ALA A 181 -5.23 8.69 4.63
C ALA A 181 -5.25 8.44 6.14
N ARG A 182 -4.80 7.26 6.56
CA ARG A 182 -4.78 6.80 7.95
C ARG A 182 -3.37 6.40 8.34
N LEU A 183 -2.82 7.08 9.31
CA LEU A 183 -1.57 6.67 9.93
C LEU A 183 -1.86 5.83 11.16
N TYR A 184 -1.30 4.64 11.15
CA TYR A 184 -1.31 3.72 12.29
C TYR A 184 0.10 3.63 12.87
N ARG A 185 0.16 3.54 14.21
CA ARG A 185 1.38 3.24 14.95
C ARG A 185 1.33 1.78 15.39
N SER A 186 2.45 1.07 15.23
CA SER A 186 2.62 -0.26 15.80
C SER A 186 2.52 -0.22 17.32
N THR A 187 1.85 -1.22 17.90
CA THR A 187 1.82 -1.50 19.34
C THR A 187 2.77 -2.63 19.74
N ALA A 188 3.46 -3.25 18.77
CA ALA A 188 4.53 -4.19 19.01
C ALA A 188 5.76 -3.39 19.46
N ALA A 189 6.07 -3.43 20.74
CA ALA A 189 7.28 -2.86 21.34
C ALA A 189 8.48 -3.77 21.06
#